data_a184a4dc0e9d8f16d5d0d937d691de1b
#
_entry.id   a184a4dc0e9d8f16d5d0d937d691de1b
#
_cell.length_a   1.000
_cell.length_b   1.000
_cell.length_c   1.000
_cell.angle_alpha   90.00
_cell.angle_beta   90.00
_cell.angle_gamma   90.00
#
_symmetry.space_group_name_H-M   'P 1'
#
loop_
_entity.id
_entity.type
_entity.pdbx_description
1 polymer ?
#
loop_
_entity_poly.entity_id
_entity_poly.type
_entity_poly.pdbx_seq_one_letter_code
_entity_poly.pdbx_strand_id
1 'polypeptide(L)'
;VVIHVVRALLPLDWDYWTIETFGFIPKRYDSTLLAVPLPGGAGAKIWTFLTYSLLHANISHILFNVLWLLPFGSAVARRFGALRFFVFMAVTAVAGAAAHLVTHEHAIAPMIGASASVSGAMAAAIRFAFVQGSFLSFRRGDADAAAQVPALPLLRALRDPRVLGFLAVWF
;
A
#
# COMPACT_ATOMS: atom_id res chain seq x y z
N VAL A 1 -4.99 2.51 -11.64
CA VAL A 1 -5.58 3.48 -12.59
C VAL A 1 -6.76 2.85 -13.34
N VAL A 2 -6.57 1.76 -14.09
CA VAL A 2 -7.64 1.15 -14.93
C VAL A 2 -8.90 0.85 -14.11
N ILE A 3 -8.77 0.16 -12.97
CA ILE A 3 -9.90 -0.17 -12.09
C ILE A 3 -10.68 1.10 -11.69
N HIS A 4 -9.99 2.19 -11.35
CA HIS A 4 -10.64 3.44 -10.99
C HIS A 4 -11.41 4.07 -12.16
N VAL A 5 -10.82 4.05 -13.35
CA VAL A 5 -11.50 4.56 -14.56
C VAL A 5 -12.75 3.74 -14.87
N VAL A 6 -12.67 2.41 -14.79
CA VAL A 6 -13.84 1.53 -14.97
C VAL A 6 -14.90 1.84 -13.94
N ARG A 7 -14.55 1.95 -12.65
CA ARG A 7 -15.48 2.30 -11.58
C ARG A 7 -16.16 3.66 -11.79
N ALA A 8 -15.41 4.66 -12.24
CA ALA A 8 -15.95 6.01 -12.52
C ALA A 8 -16.98 6.04 -13.67
N LEU A 9 -17.05 4.99 -14.48
CA LEU A 9 -18.04 4.82 -15.55
C LEU A 9 -19.25 3.97 -15.14
N LEU A 10 -19.21 3.36 -13.95
CA LEU A 10 -20.32 2.56 -13.45
C LEU A 10 -21.46 3.44 -12.91
N PRO A 11 -22.72 2.95 -12.96
CA PRO A 11 -23.79 3.50 -12.15
C PRO A 11 -23.42 3.47 -10.66
N LEU A 12 -23.92 4.44 -9.88
CA LEU A 12 -23.57 4.59 -8.47
C LEU A 12 -23.75 3.30 -7.65
N ASP A 13 -24.84 2.57 -7.87
CA ASP A 13 -25.15 1.33 -7.15
C ASP A 13 -24.08 0.25 -7.41
N TRP A 14 -23.60 0.15 -8.64
CA TRP A 14 -22.53 -0.78 -9.02
C TRP A 14 -21.17 -0.37 -8.49
N ASP A 15 -20.90 0.94 -8.41
CA ASP A 15 -19.67 1.43 -7.79
C ASP A 15 -19.66 1.14 -6.28
N TYR A 16 -20.74 1.42 -5.57
CA TYR A 16 -20.91 1.06 -4.16
C TYR A 16 -20.79 -0.45 -3.94
N TRP A 17 -21.48 -1.25 -4.74
CA TRP A 17 -21.38 -2.72 -4.67
C TRP A 17 -19.92 -3.19 -4.87
N THR A 18 -19.18 -2.57 -5.78
CA THR A 18 -17.76 -2.90 -6.04
C THR A 18 -16.91 -2.57 -4.81
N ILE A 19 -17.11 -1.40 -4.21
CA ILE A 19 -16.38 -1.00 -3.00
C ILE A 19 -16.70 -1.95 -1.84
N GLU A 20 -17.97 -2.26 -1.64
CA GLU A 20 -18.38 -3.18 -0.58
C GLU A 20 -17.88 -4.61 -0.80
N THR A 21 -17.79 -5.08 -2.04
CA THR A 21 -17.34 -6.45 -2.35
C THR A 21 -15.82 -6.61 -2.22
N PHE A 22 -15.05 -5.60 -2.64
CA PHE A 22 -13.59 -5.69 -2.79
C PHE A 22 -12.81 -4.79 -1.83
N GLY A 23 -13.44 -3.80 -1.20
CA GLY A 23 -12.84 -2.98 -0.14
C GLY A 23 -12.76 -3.75 1.17
N PHE A 24 -11.82 -3.36 2.02
CA PHE A 24 -11.65 -3.97 3.33
C PHE A 24 -12.54 -3.26 4.35
N ILE A 25 -13.52 -3.97 4.90
CA ILE A 25 -14.49 -3.45 5.89
C ILE A 25 -14.38 -4.28 7.17
N PRO A 26 -13.80 -3.74 8.26
CA PRO A 26 -13.64 -4.48 9.52
C PRO A 26 -14.93 -5.10 10.04
N LYS A 27 -16.04 -4.36 9.98
CA LYS A 27 -17.34 -4.85 10.44
C LYS A 27 -17.82 -6.13 9.74
N ARG A 28 -17.28 -6.48 8.57
CA ARG A 28 -17.54 -7.77 7.89
C ARG A 28 -17.18 -8.98 8.75
N TYR A 29 -16.26 -8.82 9.70
CA TYR A 29 -15.77 -9.91 10.57
C TYR A 29 -16.60 -10.06 11.84
N ASP A 30 -17.42 -9.06 12.16
CA ASP A 30 -18.36 -9.09 13.28
C ASP A 30 -19.80 -9.31 12.76
N SER A 31 -20.25 -10.57 12.80
CA SER A 31 -21.58 -10.95 12.31
C SER A 31 -22.73 -10.46 13.18
N THR A 32 -22.47 -9.99 14.39
CA THR A 32 -23.50 -9.55 15.34
C THR A 32 -24.02 -8.14 15.03
N LEU A 33 -23.28 -7.37 14.24
CA LEU A 33 -23.52 -5.94 14.05
C LEU A 33 -24.11 -5.57 12.67
N LEU A 34 -24.27 -6.53 11.77
CA LEU A 34 -24.80 -6.26 10.42
C LEU A 34 -26.26 -6.73 10.32
N ALA A 35 -27.17 -5.77 10.13
CA ALA A 35 -28.58 -6.08 9.84
C ALA A 35 -28.74 -6.76 8.46
N VAL A 36 -27.87 -6.42 7.49
CA VAL A 36 -27.82 -7.01 6.15
C VAL A 36 -26.38 -7.45 5.86
N PRO A 37 -26.15 -8.68 5.39
CA PRO A 37 -24.84 -9.15 5.02
C PRO A 37 -24.22 -8.30 3.88
N LEU A 38 -22.96 -7.96 4.00
CA LEU A 38 -22.20 -7.31 2.93
C LEU A 38 -22.00 -8.29 1.74
N PRO A 39 -21.97 -7.79 0.49
CA PRO A 39 -21.78 -8.62 -0.69
C PRO A 39 -20.44 -9.37 -0.67
N GLY A 40 -20.37 -10.47 -1.44
CA GLY A 40 -19.20 -11.33 -1.56
C GLY A 40 -19.13 -12.49 -0.55
N GLY A 41 -20.04 -12.55 0.44
CA GLY A 41 -20.16 -13.67 1.36
C GLY A 41 -18.87 -13.99 2.13
N ALA A 42 -18.68 -15.29 2.43
CA ALA A 42 -17.51 -15.78 3.16
C ALA A 42 -16.18 -15.56 2.39
N GLY A 43 -16.21 -15.61 1.07
CA GLY A 43 -15.02 -15.37 0.25
C GLY A 43 -14.45 -13.97 0.43
N ALA A 44 -15.32 -12.96 0.58
CA ALA A 44 -14.89 -11.59 0.78
C ALA A 44 -14.11 -11.38 2.09
N LYS A 45 -14.31 -12.24 3.09
CA LYS A 45 -13.47 -12.24 4.31
C LYS A 45 -12.02 -12.61 4.02
N ILE A 46 -11.73 -13.22 2.89
CA ILE A 46 -10.37 -13.64 2.49
C ILE A 46 -9.79 -12.65 1.49
N TRP A 47 -10.44 -12.46 0.32
CA TRP A 47 -9.82 -11.68 -0.74
C TRP A 47 -9.71 -10.18 -0.42
N THR A 48 -10.58 -9.63 0.43
CA THR A 48 -10.55 -8.19 0.76
C THR A 48 -9.28 -7.76 1.48
N PHE A 49 -8.53 -8.68 2.13
CA PHE A 49 -7.20 -8.39 2.66
C PHE A 49 -6.21 -7.94 1.59
N LEU A 50 -6.46 -8.26 0.33
CA LEU A 50 -5.60 -7.91 -0.79
C LEU A 50 -6.28 -6.95 -1.77
N THR A 51 -7.54 -7.21 -2.14
CA THR A 51 -8.22 -6.49 -3.22
C THR A 51 -8.47 -5.02 -2.92
N TYR A 52 -8.61 -4.63 -1.64
CA TYR A 52 -8.78 -3.25 -1.24
C TYR A 52 -7.65 -2.34 -1.75
N SER A 53 -6.43 -2.88 -1.84
CA SER A 53 -5.24 -2.15 -2.30
C SER A 53 -5.30 -1.74 -3.77
N LEU A 54 -6.20 -2.34 -4.55
CA LEU A 54 -6.43 -2.03 -5.96
C LEU A 54 -7.48 -0.95 -6.18
N LEU A 55 -8.29 -0.64 -5.16
CA LEU A 55 -9.33 0.37 -5.20
C LEU A 55 -8.81 1.73 -4.73
N HIS A 56 -9.36 2.81 -5.26
CA HIS A 56 -9.02 4.17 -4.84
C HIS A 56 -10.26 5.05 -4.82
N ALA A 57 -10.33 5.97 -3.87
CA ALA A 57 -11.48 6.85 -3.69
C ALA A 57 -11.61 7.88 -4.82
N ASN A 58 -10.50 8.45 -5.26
CA ASN A 58 -10.46 9.51 -6.26
C ASN A 58 -9.09 9.59 -6.94
N ILE A 59 -8.99 10.48 -7.93
CA ILE A 59 -7.75 10.69 -8.71
C ILE A 59 -6.59 11.16 -7.82
N SER A 60 -6.84 12.05 -6.87
CA SER A 60 -5.79 12.54 -5.96
C SER A 60 -5.20 11.39 -5.14
N HIS A 61 -6.05 10.48 -4.65
CA HIS A 61 -5.61 9.28 -3.93
C HIS A 61 -4.73 8.38 -4.80
N ILE A 62 -5.07 8.19 -6.09
CA ILE A 62 -4.22 7.47 -7.04
C ILE A 62 -2.89 8.19 -7.23
N LEU A 63 -2.93 9.50 -7.50
CA LEU A 63 -1.73 10.29 -7.76
C LEU A 63 -0.76 10.24 -6.58
N PHE A 64 -1.25 10.37 -5.35
CA PHE A 64 -0.39 10.23 -4.16
C PHE A 64 0.25 8.85 -4.07
N ASN A 65 -0.52 7.77 -4.25
CA ASN A 65 0.04 6.43 -4.23
C ASN A 65 1.09 6.21 -5.33
N VAL A 66 0.82 6.67 -6.56
CA VAL A 66 1.75 6.56 -7.69
C VAL A 66 3.00 7.41 -7.47
N LEU A 67 2.84 8.65 -6.98
CA LEU A 67 3.96 9.57 -6.70
C LEU A 67 5.00 8.93 -5.78
N TRP A 68 4.54 8.25 -4.74
CA TRP A 68 5.43 7.59 -3.79
C TRP A 68 5.87 6.18 -4.23
N LEU A 69 5.00 5.46 -4.93
CA LEU A 69 5.35 4.14 -5.46
C LEU A 69 6.45 4.22 -6.52
N LEU A 70 6.47 5.27 -7.35
CA LEU A 70 7.46 5.40 -8.42
C LEU A 70 8.90 5.39 -7.89
N PRO A 71 9.35 6.26 -6.98
CA PRO A 71 10.73 6.24 -6.50
C PRO A 71 11.01 5.03 -5.60
N PHE A 72 10.15 4.74 -4.62
CA PHE A 72 10.43 3.71 -3.62
C PHE A 72 10.11 2.29 -4.11
N GLY A 73 8.96 2.11 -4.75
CA GLY A 73 8.57 0.84 -5.31
C GLY A 73 9.51 0.39 -6.43
N SER A 74 9.91 1.29 -7.34
CA SER A 74 10.86 0.94 -8.40
C SER A 74 12.24 0.55 -7.84
N ALA A 75 12.71 1.23 -6.81
CA ALA A 75 13.98 0.89 -6.15
C ALA A 75 13.93 -0.48 -5.47
N VAL A 76 12.82 -0.81 -4.79
CA VAL A 76 12.61 -2.12 -4.19
C VAL A 76 12.44 -3.20 -5.25
N ALA A 77 11.70 -2.91 -6.34
CA ALA A 77 11.50 -3.85 -7.45
C ALA A 77 12.82 -4.21 -8.16
N ARG A 78 13.70 -3.22 -8.41
CA ARG A 78 15.05 -3.45 -8.96
C ARG A 78 15.92 -4.31 -8.04
N ARG A 79 15.77 -4.14 -6.73
CA ARG A 79 16.52 -4.89 -5.74
C ARG A 79 16.02 -6.34 -5.56
N PHE A 80 14.72 -6.54 -5.56
CA PHE A 80 14.10 -7.84 -5.27
C PHE A 80 13.83 -8.67 -6.51
N GLY A 81 13.72 -8.04 -7.67
CA GLY A 81 13.14 -8.63 -8.87
C GLY A 81 11.60 -8.66 -8.80
N ALA A 82 10.96 -8.83 -9.96
CA ALA A 82 9.52 -8.65 -10.12
C ALA A 82 8.69 -9.56 -9.19
N LEU A 83 8.97 -10.86 -9.17
CA LEU A 83 8.16 -11.80 -8.37
C LEU A 83 8.19 -11.49 -6.88
N ARG A 84 9.40 -11.29 -6.32
CA ARG A 84 9.55 -10.98 -4.89
C ARG A 84 8.97 -9.61 -4.54
N PHE A 85 9.03 -8.67 -5.46
CA PHE A 85 8.40 -7.36 -5.30
C PHE A 85 6.88 -7.48 -5.18
N PHE A 86 6.22 -8.23 -6.08
CA PHE A 86 4.76 -8.40 -5.98
C PHE A 86 4.34 -9.18 -4.73
N VAL A 87 5.08 -10.21 -4.36
CA VAL A 87 4.85 -10.92 -3.08
C VAL A 87 5.00 -9.97 -1.89
N PHE A 88 6.03 -9.15 -1.88
CA PHE A 88 6.25 -8.14 -0.84
C PHE A 88 5.10 -7.13 -0.77
N MET A 89 4.62 -6.61 -1.90
CA MET A 89 3.47 -5.70 -1.97
C MET A 89 2.19 -6.37 -1.44
N ALA A 90 1.97 -7.63 -1.77
CA ALA A 90 0.83 -8.41 -1.27
C ALA A 90 0.90 -8.62 0.25
N VAL A 91 2.06 -9.01 0.77
CA VAL A 91 2.27 -9.21 2.21
C VAL A 91 2.05 -7.92 2.99
N THR A 92 2.56 -6.80 2.50
CA THR A 92 2.37 -5.49 3.17
C THR A 92 0.92 -5.00 3.07
N ALA A 93 0.20 -5.29 1.98
CA ALA A 93 -1.23 -5.05 1.89
C ALA A 93 -2.00 -5.86 2.97
N VAL A 94 -1.74 -7.17 3.05
CA VAL A 94 -2.37 -8.04 4.06
C VAL A 94 -2.06 -7.57 5.48
N ALA A 95 -0.81 -7.20 5.75
CA ALA A 95 -0.42 -6.68 7.06
C ALA A 95 -1.14 -5.36 7.41
N GLY A 96 -1.29 -4.46 6.43
CA GLY A 96 -2.04 -3.22 6.61
C GLY A 96 -3.52 -3.46 6.92
N ALA A 97 -4.17 -4.40 6.21
CA ALA A 97 -5.54 -4.79 6.47
C ALA A 97 -5.70 -5.43 7.86
N ALA A 98 -4.76 -6.29 8.27
CA ALA A 98 -4.77 -6.92 9.58
C ALA A 98 -4.60 -5.88 10.70
N ALA A 99 -3.66 -4.93 10.54
CA ALA A 99 -3.49 -3.84 11.49
C ALA A 99 -4.76 -2.97 11.60
N HIS A 100 -5.38 -2.65 10.46
CA HIS A 100 -6.63 -1.88 10.43
C HIS A 100 -7.78 -2.64 11.10
N LEU A 101 -7.87 -3.96 10.90
CA LEU A 101 -8.87 -4.79 11.58
C LEU A 101 -8.76 -4.71 13.10
N VAL A 102 -7.53 -4.85 13.62
CA VAL A 102 -7.29 -4.83 15.09
C VAL A 102 -7.52 -3.46 15.69
N THR A 103 -7.19 -2.39 14.96
CA THR A 103 -7.32 -1.01 15.48
C THR A 103 -8.70 -0.39 15.25
N HIS A 104 -9.50 -0.94 14.32
CA HIS A 104 -10.79 -0.39 13.89
C HIS A 104 -11.83 -1.52 13.70
N GLU A 105 -11.91 -2.47 14.62
CA GLU A 105 -12.69 -3.71 14.49
C GLU A 105 -14.18 -3.51 14.19
N HIS A 106 -14.76 -2.36 14.59
CA HIS A 106 -16.17 -2.03 14.37
C HIS A 106 -16.41 -1.05 13.21
N ALA A 107 -15.35 -0.66 12.47
CA ALA A 107 -15.50 0.32 11.39
C ALA A 107 -16.35 -0.23 10.25
N ILE A 108 -17.33 0.60 9.83
CA ILE A 108 -18.20 0.33 8.67
C ILE A 108 -17.59 0.91 7.39
N ALA A 109 -16.80 1.98 7.53
CA ALA A 109 -16.19 2.63 6.40
C ALA A 109 -15.19 1.68 5.71
N PRO A 110 -15.28 1.52 4.38
CA PRO A 110 -14.34 0.70 3.64
C PRO A 110 -12.96 1.33 3.60
N MET A 111 -11.94 0.59 4.01
CA MET A 111 -10.56 0.94 3.72
C MET A 111 -10.26 0.53 2.28
N ILE A 112 -9.74 1.45 1.47
CA ILE A 112 -9.31 1.26 0.09
C ILE A 112 -8.01 2.02 -0.17
N GLY A 113 -7.18 1.53 -1.10
CA GLY A 113 -5.95 2.19 -1.53
C GLY A 113 -4.70 1.35 -1.34
N ALA A 114 -3.69 1.62 -2.16
CA ALA A 114 -2.41 0.92 -2.14
C ALA A 114 -1.46 1.43 -1.04
N SER A 115 -1.89 2.38 -0.19
CA SER A 115 -1.02 3.10 0.75
C SER A 115 -0.25 2.19 1.72
N ALA A 116 -0.86 1.08 2.19
CA ALA A 116 -0.14 0.11 3.04
C ALA A 116 1.04 -0.54 2.30
N SER A 117 0.83 -0.94 1.03
CA SER A 117 1.90 -1.49 0.19
C SER A 117 2.95 -0.44 -0.15
N VAL A 118 2.54 0.81 -0.41
CA VAL A 118 3.46 1.94 -0.65
C VAL A 118 4.28 2.23 0.61
N SER A 119 3.66 2.29 1.78
CA SER A 119 4.35 2.45 3.07
C SER A 119 5.37 1.33 3.31
N GLY A 120 5.01 0.08 2.98
CA GLY A 120 5.93 -1.05 3.01
C GLY A 120 7.14 -0.87 2.11
N ALA A 121 6.93 -0.43 0.85
CA ALA A 121 8.01 -0.14 -0.09
C ALA A 121 8.92 1.01 0.41
N MET A 122 8.32 2.04 0.99
CA MET A 122 9.07 3.15 1.61
C MET A 122 9.91 2.66 2.80
N ALA A 123 9.31 1.89 3.72
CA ALA A 123 10.02 1.32 4.88
C ALA A 123 11.18 0.39 4.46
N ALA A 124 11.03 -0.37 3.39
CA ALA A 124 12.12 -1.17 2.84
C ALA A 124 13.22 -0.29 2.24
N ALA A 125 12.84 0.74 1.48
CA ALA A 125 13.75 1.59 0.73
C ALA A 125 14.55 2.57 1.61
N ILE A 126 14.01 3.08 2.72
CA ILE A 126 14.71 4.01 3.62
C ILE A 126 16.06 3.47 4.11
N ARG A 127 16.22 2.15 4.18
CA ARG A 127 17.46 1.50 4.59
C ARG A 127 18.62 1.71 3.61
N PHE A 128 18.34 2.09 2.38
CA PHE A 128 19.36 2.37 1.35
C PHE A 128 19.12 3.67 0.56
N ALA A 129 17.98 4.34 0.76
CA ALA A 129 17.62 5.54 0.04
C ALA A 129 18.55 6.74 0.31
N PHE A 130 19.03 6.87 1.54
CA PHE A 130 19.86 8.00 1.98
C PHE A 130 21.35 7.66 2.04
N VAL A 131 21.76 6.49 1.56
CA VAL A 131 23.15 6.10 1.44
C VAL A 131 23.77 6.78 0.22
N GLN A 132 25.06 7.12 0.29
CA GLN A 132 25.77 7.71 -0.83
C GLN A 132 25.73 6.79 -2.08
N GLY A 133 25.42 7.36 -3.24
CA GLY A 133 25.24 6.60 -4.47
C GLY A 133 23.87 5.97 -4.65
N SER A 134 22.93 6.18 -3.71
CA SER A 134 21.56 5.68 -3.79
C SER A 134 20.70 6.40 -4.85
N PHE A 135 19.50 5.85 -5.08
CA PHE A 135 18.55 6.41 -6.05
C PHE A 135 18.02 7.80 -5.66
N LEU A 136 18.09 8.22 -4.39
CA LEU A 136 17.75 9.58 -3.96
C LEU A 136 18.93 10.56 -3.96
N SER A 137 20.15 10.12 -4.32
CA SER A 137 21.34 10.98 -4.27
C SER A 137 21.47 11.96 -5.44
N PHE A 138 20.47 12.09 -6.30
CA PHE A 138 20.36 13.01 -7.45
C PHE A 138 21.58 13.04 -8.41
N ARG A 139 22.52 12.12 -8.28
CA ARG A 139 23.63 11.99 -9.25
C ARG A 139 23.16 11.12 -10.42
N ARG A 140 23.34 11.61 -11.63
CA ARG A 140 23.16 10.79 -12.85
C ARG A 140 24.07 9.57 -12.75
N GLY A 141 23.50 8.40 -12.55
CA GLY A 141 24.18 7.12 -12.45
C GLY A 141 23.27 5.99 -12.91
N ASP A 142 23.81 4.79 -12.94
CA ASP A 142 23.04 3.58 -13.22
C ASP A 142 22.00 3.35 -12.11
N ALA A 143 20.72 3.37 -12.49
CA ALA A 143 19.62 3.19 -11.55
C ALA A 143 19.60 1.79 -10.90
N ASP A 144 20.14 0.78 -11.59
CA ASP A 144 20.25 -0.56 -11.06
C ASP A 144 21.38 -0.66 -10.01
N ALA A 145 22.52 -0.04 -10.27
CA ALA A 145 23.60 0.07 -9.28
C ALA A 145 23.14 0.87 -8.04
N ALA A 146 22.41 1.97 -8.25
CA ALA A 146 21.88 2.79 -7.16
C ALA A 146 20.86 2.03 -6.28
N ALA A 147 20.10 1.09 -6.84
CA ALA A 147 19.19 0.24 -6.08
C ALA A 147 19.92 -0.88 -5.32
N GLN A 148 21.15 -1.23 -5.70
CA GLN A 148 21.95 -2.31 -5.09
C GLN A 148 22.93 -1.84 -4.01
N VAL A 149 22.99 -0.54 -3.67
CA VAL A 149 23.83 -0.07 -2.56
C VAL A 149 23.50 -0.84 -1.27
N PRO A 150 24.52 -1.13 -0.41
CA PRO A 150 24.28 -1.87 0.82
C PRO A 150 23.20 -1.25 1.69
N ALA A 151 22.22 -2.04 2.13
CA ALA A 151 21.16 -1.59 3.03
C ALA A 151 21.70 -1.44 4.46
N LEU A 152 21.45 -0.31 5.10
CA LEU A 152 21.80 -0.11 6.50
C LEU A 152 21.00 -1.05 7.42
N PRO A 153 21.55 -1.48 8.56
CA PRO A 153 20.78 -2.07 9.64
C PRO A 153 19.61 -1.14 10.04
N LEU A 154 18.45 -1.71 10.32
CA LEU A 154 17.21 -0.94 10.58
C LEU A 154 17.42 0.14 11.67
N LEU A 155 18.02 -0.25 12.81
CA LEU A 155 18.28 0.69 13.92
C LEU A 155 19.20 1.86 13.50
N ARG A 156 20.14 1.63 12.60
CA ARG A 156 21.01 2.68 12.08
C ARG A 156 20.24 3.60 11.12
N ALA A 157 19.42 3.04 10.25
CA ALA A 157 18.57 3.83 9.36
C ALA A 157 17.60 4.71 10.15
N LEU A 158 16.95 4.18 11.19
CA LEU A 158 16.02 4.93 12.05
C LEU A 158 16.68 5.98 12.95
N ARG A 159 18.02 6.03 13.03
CA ARG A 159 18.77 7.10 13.69
C ARG A 159 19.22 8.21 12.74
N ASP A 160 19.07 8.04 11.44
CA ASP A 160 19.42 9.07 10.45
C ASP A 160 18.35 10.18 10.47
N PRO A 161 18.73 11.45 10.73
CA PRO A 161 17.78 12.57 10.79
C PRO A 161 16.97 12.74 9.48
N ARG A 162 17.56 12.40 8.33
CA ARG A 162 16.87 12.45 7.02
C ARG A 162 15.76 11.41 6.94
N VAL A 163 16.00 10.20 7.45
CA VAL A 163 14.99 9.14 7.55
C VAL A 163 13.88 9.57 8.50
N LEU A 164 14.24 10.12 9.67
CA LEU A 164 13.23 10.60 10.64
C LEU A 164 12.38 11.74 10.08
N GLY A 165 13.01 12.72 9.43
CA GLY A 165 12.29 13.80 8.76
C GLY A 165 11.35 13.31 7.66
N PHE A 166 11.79 12.33 6.87
CA PHE A 166 10.98 11.71 5.85
C PHE A 166 9.77 10.96 6.44
N LEU A 167 9.97 10.16 7.49
CA LEU A 167 8.89 9.46 8.17
C LEU A 167 7.88 10.43 8.81
N ALA A 168 8.36 11.52 9.42
CA ALA A 168 7.48 12.54 10.02
C ALA A 168 6.60 13.29 9.01
N VAL A 169 7.01 13.35 7.74
CA VAL A 169 6.19 13.92 6.66
C VAL A 169 5.16 12.92 6.13
N TRP A 170 5.49 11.61 6.22
CA TRP A 170 4.62 10.55 5.68
C TRP A 170 3.52 10.13 6.68
N PHE A 171 3.81 10.06 7.96
CA PHE A 171 2.90 9.65 9.03
C PHE A 171 2.40 10.81 9.89
#